data_74217f7f13db86a0258eb8a4a4f42e14
#
_entry.id   74217f7f13db86a0258eb8a4a4f42e14
#
_cell.length_a   1.000
_cell.length_b   1.000
_cell.length_c   1.000
_cell.angle_alpha   90.00
_cell.angle_beta   90.00
_cell.angle_gamma   90.00
#
_symmetry.space_group_name_H-M   'P 1'
#
loop_
_entity.id
_entity.type
_entity.pdbx_description
1 polymer ?
#
loop_
_entity_poly.entity_id
_entity_poly.type
_entity_poly.pdbx_seq_one_letter_code
_entity_poly.pdbx_strand_id
1 'polypeptide(L)'
;MFAIMKKIIMLSAIALALVSCSNGAKKANYMKDPVIESIMSRRSIRYYKDTPVEREKLQLLAECGVNAPNAMNKQEWEVRIVDDQNYFNSVTDLMAKYMPNMIRTDDPKFRNGFRNATAAIFIACPADDPTGMCLQNVGLMSENICLAAQSLGLGTCIMGSPAIFMNANFAAKPYLDKLGFSEGYRLQVVIAVGYPDEAPEAKPRDLSKIKFVD
;
A
#
# COMPACT_ATOMS: atom_id res chain seq x y z
N MET A 1 -34.67 4.95 -51.23
CA MET A 1 -34.63 4.26 -49.93
C MET A 1 -33.22 3.95 -49.45
N PHE A 2 -32.37 3.33 -50.28
CA PHE A 2 -30.97 2.97 -49.93
C PHE A 2 -30.04 4.15 -49.57
N ALA A 3 -30.20 5.33 -50.22
CA ALA A 3 -29.34 6.49 -49.93
C ALA A 3 -29.65 7.17 -48.61
N ILE A 4 -30.91 7.12 -48.16
CA ILE A 4 -31.33 7.68 -46.84
C ILE A 4 -30.82 6.80 -45.70
N MET A 5 -30.91 5.47 -45.85
CA MET A 5 -30.34 4.52 -44.87
C MET A 5 -28.82 4.67 -44.69
N LYS A 6 -28.05 4.87 -45.79
CA LYS A 6 -26.60 5.10 -45.70
C LYS A 6 -26.25 6.40 -44.94
N LYS A 7 -27.02 7.47 -45.11
CA LYS A 7 -26.84 8.74 -44.40
C LYS A 7 -27.17 8.60 -42.90
N ILE A 8 -28.21 7.85 -42.54
CA ILE A 8 -28.57 7.61 -41.10
C ILE A 8 -27.49 6.77 -40.40
N ILE A 9 -26.98 5.73 -41.04
CA ILE A 9 -25.90 4.89 -40.48
C ILE A 9 -24.60 5.70 -40.35
N MET A 10 -24.28 6.60 -41.30
CA MET A 10 -23.10 7.42 -41.24
C MET A 10 -23.19 8.51 -40.16
N LEU A 11 -24.36 9.11 -39.92
CA LEU A 11 -24.60 10.07 -38.84
C LEU A 11 -24.53 9.39 -37.45
N SER A 12 -25.06 8.17 -37.29
CA SER A 12 -24.98 7.43 -36.03
C SER A 12 -23.57 7.01 -35.68
N ALA A 13 -22.74 6.62 -36.70
CA ALA A 13 -21.34 6.28 -36.48
C ALA A 13 -20.49 7.51 -36.08
N ILE A 14 -20.77 8.69 -36.68
CA ILE A 14 -20.09 9.93 -36.29
C ILE A 14 -20.50 10.38 -34.89
N ALA A 15 -21.76 10.24 -34.49
CA ALA A 15 -22.23 10.56 -33.14
C ALA A 15 -21.58 9.65 -32.08
N LEU A 16 -21.45 8.33 -32.36
CA LEU A 16 -20.76 7.40 -31.48
C LEU A 16 -19.26 7.73 -31.33
N ALA A 17 -18.61 8.11 -32.45
CA ALA A 17 -17.19 8.47 -32.44
C ALA A 17 -16.94 9.77 -31.63
N LEU A 18 -17.82 10.77 -31.74
CA LEU A 18 -17.74 12.03 -31.01
C LEU A 18 -17.97 11.84 -29.50
N VAL A 19 -18.90 10.96 -29.08
CA VAL A 19 -19.12 10.61 -27.68
C VAL A 19 -17.92 9.86 -27.10
N SER A 20 -17.32 8.95 -27.85
CA SER A 20 -16.13 8.22 -27.41
C SER A 20 -14.92 9.16 -27.24
N CYS A 21 -14.71 10.10 -28.16
CA CYS A 21 -13.63 11.09 -28.05
C CYS A 21 -13.86 12.07 -26.90
N SER A 22 -15.10 12.50 -26.62
CA SER A 22 -15.41 13.41 -25.53
C SER A 22 -15.21 12.76 -24.15
N ASN A 23 -15.57 11.48 -24.00
CA ASN A 23 -15.35 10.72 -22.78
C ASN A 23 -13.87 10.43 -22.51
N GLY A 24 -13.10 10.15 -23.55
CA GLY A 24 -11.65 10.00 -23.47
C GLY A 24 -10.95 11.28 -23.03
N ALA A 25 -11.33 12.41 -23.60
CA ALA A 25 -10.79 13.72 -23.23
C ALA A 25 -11.15 14.13 -21.79
N LYS A 26 -12.38 13.88 -21.34
CA LYS A 26 -12.79 14.10 -19.94
C LYS A 26 -12.02 13.23 -18.97
N LYS A 27 -11.87 11.93 -19.27
CA LYS A 27 -11.07 11.01 -18.44
C LYS A 27 -9.61 11.46 -18.36
N ALA A 28 -9.01 11.89 -19.49
CA ALA A 28 -7.63 12.39 -19.52
C ALA A 28 -7.45 13.65 -18.66
N ASN A 29 -8.48 14.50 -18.56
CA ASN A 29 -8.44 15.69 -17.70
C ASN A 29 -8.49 15.33 -16.20
N TYR A 30 -9.35 14.38 -15.80
CA TYR A 30 -9.39 13.89 -14.41
C TYR A 30 -8.08 13.22 -13.96
N MET A 31 -7.36 12.57 -14.88
CA MET A 31 -6.07 11.93 -14.60
C MET A 31 -4.95 12.91 -14.23
N LYS A 32 -5.15 14.22 -14.42
CA LYS A 32 -4.23 15.29 -14.01
C LYS A 32 -4.48 15.79 -12.59
N ASP A 33 -5.54 15.33 -11.93
CA ASP A 33 -5.78 15.62 -10.53
C ASP A 33 -4.71 14.93 -9.67
N PRO A 34 -4.01 15.65 -8.77
CA PRO A 34 -2.89 15.09 -8.01
C PRO A 34 -3.27 13.87 -7.17
N VAL A 35 -4.48 13.81 -6.66
CA VAL A 35 -4.95 12.67 -5.86
C VAL A 35 -5.15 11.44 -6.77
N ILE A 36 -5.82 11.64 -7.91
CA ILE A 36 -6.03 10.57 -8.89
C ILE A 36 -4.70 10.09 -9.46
N GLU A 37 -3.78 11.01 -9.76
CA GLU A 37 -2.44 10.68 -10.22
C GLU A 37 -1.68 9.81 -9.21
N SER A 38 -1.70 10.19 -7.93
CA SER A 38 -1.08 9.41 -6.84
C SER A 38 -1.66 7.99 -6.77
N ILE A 39 -2.99 7.86 -6.80
CA ILE A 39 -3.67 6.56 -6.77
C ILE A 39 -3.26 5.70 -7.97
N MET A 40 -3.24 6.27 -9.16
CA MET A 40 -2.99 5.54 -10.41
C MET A 40 -1.51 5.23 -10.63
N SER A 41 -0.59 6.06 -10.11
CA SER A 41 0.85 5.89 -10.28
C SER A 41 1.51 5.07 -9.16
N ARG A 42 0.91 5.00 -7.96
CA ARG A 42 1.47 4.26 -6.83
C ARG A 42 1.75 2.79 -7.18
N ARG A 43 2.91 2.32 -6.75
CA ARG A 43 3.34 0.92 -6.91
C ARG A 43 3.87 0.37 -5.58
N SER A 44 3.84 -0.96 -5.42
CA SER A 44 4.55 -1.62 -4.34
C SER A 44 6.03 -1.70 -4.69
N ILE A 45 6.84 -0.93 -3.98
CA ILE A 45 8.30 -0.85 -4.14
C ILE A 45 8.96 -1.87 -3.21
N ARG A 46 9.98 -2.59 -3.71
CA ARG A 46 10.68 -3.65 -3.01
C ARG A 46 12.20 -3.50 -3.01
N TYR A 47 12.69 -2.49 -3.75
CA TYR A 47 14.07 -2.07 -3.73
C TYR A 47 14.13 -0.57 -3.46
N TYR A 48 14.97 -0.20 -2.52
CA TYR A 48 15.09 1.17 -2.04
C TYR A 48 16.55 1.60 -2.02
N LYS A 49 16.78 2.88 -2.19
CA LYS A 49 18.09 3.49 -1.96
C LYS A 49 18.48 3.34 -0.49
N ASP A 50 19.77 3.42 -0.19
CA ASP A 50 20.28 3.39 1.19
C ASP A 50 20.06 4.70 1.95
N THR A 51 19.45 5.67 1.31
CA THR A 51 19.15 6.98 1.90
C THR A 51 18.09 6.82 2.99
N PRO A 52 18.39 7.18 4.25
CA PRO A 52 17.40 7.20 5.31
C PRO A 52 16.24 8.15 4.98
N VAL A 53 15.05 7.79 5.41
CA VAL A 53 13.89 8.68 5.33
C VAL A 53 13.91 9.60 6.55
N GLU A 54 13.68 10.88 6.34
CA GLU A 54 13.62 11.88 7.41
C GLU A 54 12.46 11.56 8.37
N ARG A 55 12.71 11.65 9.67
CA ARG A 55 11.70 11.30 10.70
C ARG A 55 10.45 12.16 10.61
N GLU A 56 10.58 13.42 10.19
CA GLU A 56 9.47 14.34 9.95
C GLU A 56 8.53 13.81 8.85
N LYS A 57 9.09 13.24 7.79
CA LYS A 57 8.28 12.59 6.74
C LYS A 57 7.61 11.33 7.27
N LEU A 58 8.33 10.48 7.99
CA LEU A 58 7.77 9.27 8.58
C LEU A 58 6.62 9.58 9.54
N GLN A 59 6.78 10.62 10.36
CA GLN A 59 5.73 11.12 11.25
C GLN A 59 4.51 11.60 10.46
N LEU A 60 4.73 12.42 9.42
CA LEU A 60 3.65 12.91 8.55
C LEU A 60 2.88 11.76 7.87
N LEU A 61 3.59 10.71 7.44
CA LEU A 61 2.92 9.52 6.86
C LEU A 61 1.99 8.85 7.88
N ALA A 62 2.43 8.70 9.13
CA ALA A 62 1.61 8.14 10.20
C ALA A 62 0.40 9.05 10.50
N GLU A 63 0.58 10.37 10.52
CA GLU A 63 -0.50 11.34 10.69
C GLU A 63 -1.53 11.26 9.55
N CYS A 64 -1.08 11.15 8.30
CA CYS A 64 -1.98 10.88 7.17
C CYS A 64 -2.74 9.56 7.35
N GLY A 65 -2.06 8.54 7.87
CA GLY A 65 -2.67 7.26 8.19
C GLY A 65 -3.82 7.38 9.19
N VAL A 66 -3.58 8.00 10.34
CA VAL A 66 -4.61 8.12 11.41
C VAL A 66 -5.76 9.06 11.02
N ASN A 67 -5.62 9.83 9.96
CA ASN A 67 -6.72 10.60 9.37
C ASN A 67 -7.66 9.75 8.48
N ALA A 68 -7.40 8.45 8.32
CA ALA A 68 -8.32 7.56 7.63
C ALA A 68 -9.66 7.45 8.37
N PRO A 69 -10.79 7.33 7.63
CA PRO A 69 -12.06 7.04 8.26
C PRO A 69 -12.01 5.70 8.99
N ASN A 70 -12.71 5.61 10.11
CA ASN A 70 -12.77 4.38 10.89
C ASN A 70 -14.14 4.21 11.55
N ALA A 71 -14.50 2.97 11.87
CA ALA A 71 -15.79 2.64 12.41
C ALA A 71 -16.07 3.40 13.72
N MET A 72 -17.13 4.20 13.73
CA MET A 72 -17.59 4.98 14.88
C MET A 72 -16.52 5.90 15.50
N ASN A 73 -15.50 6.26 14.75
CA ASN A 73 -14.35 7.04 15.23
C ASN A 73 -13.67 6.42 16.47
N LYS A 74 -13.64 5.08 16.57
CA LYS A 74 -13.06 4.39 17.72
C LYS A 74 -11.54 4.47 17.75
N GLN A 75 -10.89 4.66 16.58
CA GLN A 75 -9.43 4.80 16.46
C GLN A 75 -8.67 3.63 17.12
N GLU A 76 -9.20 2.43 16.96
CA GLU A 76 -8.66 1.19 17.53
C GLU A 76 -7.46 0.69 16.73
N TRP A 77 -6.42 1.50 16.66
CA TRP A 77 -5.14 1.16 16.06
C TRP A 77 -4.00 1.73 16.89
N GLU A 78 -2.87 1.08 16.80
CA GLU A 78 -1.60 1.61 17.28
C GLU A 78 -0.56 1.54 16.16
N VAL A 79 0.21 2.62 16.03
CA VAL A 79 1.23 2.77 14.99
C VAL A 79 2.59 2.88 15.63
N ARG A 80 3.57 2.14 15.12
CA ARG A 80 4.97 2.27 15.51
C ARG A 80 5.82 2.46 14.26
N ILE A 81 6.75 3.38 14.33
CA ILE A 81 7.70 3.68 13.25
C ILE A 81 9.06 3.15 13.68
N VAL A 82 9.69 2.38 12.81
CA VAL A 82 11.04 1.84 13.03
C VAL A 82 11.93 2.28 11.87
N ASP A 83 13.06 2.91 12.21
CA ASP A 83 14.14 3.31 11.29
C ASP A 83 15.52 2.74 11.76
N ASP A 84 15.48 1.73 12.65
CA ASP A 84 16.65 1.05 13.20
C ASP A 84 17.03 -0.17 12.35
N GLN A 85 18.14 -0.07 11.63
CA GLN A 85 18.64 -1.15 10.77
C GLN A 85 19.04 -2.40 11.58
N ASN A 86 19.50 -2.24 12.84
CA ASN A 86 19.80 -3.38 13.69
C ASN A 86 18.55 -4.17 14.05
N TYR A 87 17.43 -3.49 14.26
CA TYR A 87 16.13 -4.13 14.43
C TYR A 87 15.74 -4.95 13.20
N PHE A 88 15.85 -4.35 12.01
CA PHE A 88 15.52 -5.05 10.76
C PHE A 88 16.43 -6.25 10.53
N ASN A 89 17.73 -6.12 10.73
CA ASN A 89 18.69 -7.21 10.55
C ASN A 89 18.37 -8.36 11.50
N SER A 90 18.15 -8.08 12.78
CA SER A 90 17.85 -9.11 13.77
C SER A 90 16.56 -9.89 13.45
N VAL A 91 15.50 -9.21 13.05
CA VAL A 91 14.24 -9.87 12.64
C VAL A 91 14.46 -10.64 11.34
N THR A 92 15.25 -10.10 10.42
CA THR A 92 15.59 -10.76 9.15
C THR A 92 16.33 -12.08 9.37
N ASP A 93 17.29 -12.11 10.29
CA ASP A 93 18.04 -13.33 10.63
C ASP A 93 17.12 -14.43 11.19
N LEU A 94 16.15 -14.03 12.01
CA LEU A 94 15.13 -14.96 12.48
C LEU A 94 14.21 -15.44 11.36
N MET A 95 13.79 -14.56 10.45
CA MET A 95 12.99 -14.93 9.28
C MET A 95 13.77 -15.89 8.38
N ALA A 96 15.07 -15.64 8.14
CA ALA A 96 15.93 -16.53 7.35
C ALA A 96 16.04 -17.92 7.97
N LYS A 97 16.12 -17.98 9.29
CA LYS A 97 16.22 -19.23 10.04
C LYS A 97 14.93 -20.05 10.06
N TYR A 98 13.79 -19.38 10.28
CA TYR A 98 12.52 -20.07 10.56
C TYR A 98 11.55 -20.06 9.37
N MET A 99 11.72 -19.15 8.41
CA MET A 99 10.88 -19.00 7.22
C MET A 99 11.70 -18.71 5.96
N PRO A 100 12.70 -19.56 5.62
CA PRO A 100 13.66 -19.28 4.53
C PRO A 100 12.98 -19.08 3.17
N ASN A 101 11.83 -19.72 2.96
CA ASN A 101 11.06 -19.58 1.70
C ASN A 101 10.32 -18.24 1.56
N MET A 102 10.27 -17.44 2.60
CA MET A 102 9.57 -16.14 2.59
C MET A 102 10.49 -14.94 2.34
N ILE A 103 11.79 -15.14 2.39
CA ILE A 103 12.78 -14.11 2.12
C ILE A 103 13.79 -14.60 1.07
N ARG A 104 14.24 -13.66 0.25
CA ARG A 104 15.08 -13.94 -0.92
C ARG A 104 16.54 -13.60 -0.63
N THR A 105 17.15 -14.37 0.27
CA THR A 105 18.55 -14.21 0.63
C THR A 105 19.52 -14.52 -0.52
N ASP A 106 19.04 -15.16 -1.58
CA ASP A 106 19.75 -15.44 -2.83
C ASP A 106 19.80 -14.22 -3.78
N ASP A 107 19.01 -13.19 -3.54
CA ASP A 107 19.04 -11.97 -4.34
C ASP A 107 20.27 -11.13 -3.97
N PRO A 108 21.17 -10.80 -4.92
CA PRO A 108 22.37 -10.00 -4.64
C PRO A 108 22.05 -8.57 -4.13
N LYS A 109 20.83 -8.10 -4.34
CA LYS A 109 20.33 -6.83 -3.80
C LYS A 109 19.62 -6.97 -2.46
N PHE A 110 19.54 -8.19 -1.91
CA PHE A 110 18.89 -8.42 -0.63
C PHE A 110 19.65 -7.76 0.51
N ARG A 111 18.96 -6.99 1.33
CA ARG A 111 19.51 -6.35 2.54
C ARG A 111 18.76 -6.78 3.80
N ASN A 112 17.42 -6.78 3.74
CA ASN A 112 16.61 -7.18 4.89
C ASN A 112 15.24 -7.73 4.47
N GLY A 113 14.60 -8.46 5.37
CA GLY A 113 13.29 -9.08 5.19
C GLY A 113 12.12 -8.09 5.10
N PHE A 114 12.37 -6.80 5.31
CA PHE A 114 11.42 -5.70 5.15
C PHE A 114 11.51 -5.07 3.75
N ARG A 115 11.69 -5.89 2.72
CA ARG A 115 11.82 -5.48 1.32
C ARG A 115 12.97 -4.50 1.07
N ASN A 116 14.05 -4.62 1.84
CA ASN A 116 15.24 -3.75 1.73
C ASN A 116 15.00 -2.28 2.10
N ALA A 117 13.89 -1.98 2.78
CA ALA A 117 13.55 -0.62 3.18
C ALA A 117 14.45 -0.10 4.30
N THR A 118 14.60 1.22 4.36
CA THR A 118 15.34 1.92 5.42
C THR A 118 14.46 2.30 6.60
N ALA A 119 13.14 2.27 6.44
CA ALA A 119 12.16 2.47 7.51
C ALA A 119 10.92 1.59 7.29
N ALA A 120 10.17 1.34 8.35
CA ALA A 120 8.89 0.65 8.27
C ALA A 120 7.89 1.18 9.31
N ILE A 121 6.62 1.15 8.94
CA ILE A 121 5.49 1.52 9.79
C ILE A 121 4.74 0.23 10.14
N PHE A 122 4.64 -0.06 11.44
CA PHE A 122 3.96 -1.22 12.00
C PHE A 122 2.60 -0.79 12.53
N ILE A 123 1.54 -1.48 12.12
CA ILE A 123 0.17 -1.16 12.51
C ILE A 123 -0.44 -2.37 13.20
N ALA A 124 -0.87 -2.16 14.44
CA ALA A 124 -1.58 -3.15 15.24
C ALA A 124 -3.01 -2.66 15.55
N CYS A 125 -3.90 -3.60 15.80
CA CYS A 125 -5.24 -3.34 16.31
C CYS A 125 -5.66 -4.47 17.27
N PRO A 126 -6.79 -4.33 18.01
CA PRO A 126 -7.28 -5.38 18.90
C PRO A 126 -7.33 -6.75 18.21
N ALA A 127 -6.81 -7.77 18.88
CA ALA A 127 -6.83 -9.14 18.38
C ALA A 127 -8.23 -9.75 18.41
N ASP A 128 -9.05 -9.33 19.40
CA ASP A 128 -10.46 -9.69 19.52
C ASP A 128 -11.31 -8.62 18.78
N ASP A 129 -11.58 -8.89 17.53
CA ASP A 129 -12.43 -8.06 16.67
C ASP A 129 -13.48 -8.93 15.97
N PRO A 130 -14.58 -9.25 16.64
CA PRO A 130 -15.62 -10.11 16.06
C PRO A 130 -16.32 -9.48 14.87
N THR A 131 -16.15 -8.18 14.64
CA THR A 131 -16.78 -7.45 13.53
C THR A 131 -15.91 -7.40 12.28
N GLY A 132 -14.62 -7.62 12.38
CA GLY A 132 -13.65 -7.43 11.29
C GLY A 132 -13.37 -5.96 10.95
N MET A 133 -13.95 -5.02 11.68
CA MET A 133 -13.80 -3.57 11.40
C MET A 133 -12.37 -3.09 11.61
N CYS A 134 -11.63 -3.68 12.55
CA CYS A 134 -10.22 -3.34 12.76
C CYS A 134 -9.37 -3.59 11.50
N LEU A 135 -9.55 -4.72 10.84
CA LEU A 135 -8.83 -5.03 9.60
C LEU A 135 -9.21 -4.07 8.47
N GLN A 136 -10.49 -3.70 8.36
CA GLN A 136 -10.93 -2.69 7.40
C GLN A 136 -10.29 -1.34 7.68
N ASN A 137 -10.30 -0.88 8.94
CA ASN A 137 -9.68 0.37 9.38
C ASN A 137 -8.17 0.39 9.08
N VAL A 138 -7.45 -0.71 9.36
CA VAL A 138 -6.02 -0.87 9.04
C VAL A 138 -5.76 -0.78 7.54
N GLY A 139 -6.66 -1.35 6.72
CA GLY A 139 -6.57 -1.23 5.25
C GLY A 139 -6.70 0.21 4.77
N LEU A 140 -7.69 0.95 5.26
CA LEU A 140 -7.92 2.37 4.95
C LEU A 140 -6.72 3.24 5.36
N MET A 141 -6.21 3.03 6.59
CA MET A 141 -5.02 3.69 7.10
C MET A 141 -3.80 3.40 6.23
N SER A 142 -3.59 2.13 5.85
CA SER A 142 -2.46 1.71 5.04
C SER A 142 -2.44 2.40 3.67
N GLU A 143 -3.60 2.56 3.03
CA GLU A 143 -3.66 3.25 1.74
C GLU A 143 -3.40 4.74 1.88
N ASN A 144 -3.92 5.43 2.91
CA ASN A 144 -3.58 6.83 3.17
C ASN A 144 -2.06 7.03 3.33
N ILE A 145 -1.39 6.15 4.08
CA ILE A 145 0.08 6.17 4.23
C ILE A 145 0.75 6.00 2.85
N CYS A 146 0.30 5.05 2.05
CA CYS A 146 0.89 4.77 0.74
C CYS A 146 0.72 5.93 -0.24
N LEU A 147 -0.44 6.58 -0.25
CA LEU A 147 -0.71 7.73 -1.11
C LEU A 147 0.08 8.97 -0.68
N ALA A 148 0.16 9.23 0.63
CA ALA A 148 1.00 10.30 1.17
C ALA A 148 2.48 10.07 0.85
N ALA A 149 2.98 8.84 0.98
CA ALA A 149 4.35 8.50 0.60
C ALA A 149 4.60 8.76 -0.90
N GLN A 150 3.68 8.34 -1.77
CA GLN A 150 3.77 8.59 -3.21
C GLN A 150 3.88 10.08 -3.52
N SER A 151 3.08 10.93 -2.86
CA SER A 151 3.11 12.39 -3.06
C SER A 151 4.42 13.04 -2.59
N LEU A 152 5.12 12.39 -1.66
CA LEU A 152 6.42 12.84 -1.12
C LEU A 152 7.61 12.23 -1.88
N GLY A 153 7.39 11.49 -2.98
CA GLY A 153 8.44 10.82 -3.73
C GLY A 153 9.03 9.59 -3.02
N LEU A 154 8.32 9.07 -2.00
CA LEU A 154 8.69 7.85 -1.29
C LEU A 154 7.96 6.64 -1.89
N GLY A 155 8.62 5.49 -1.82
CA GLY A 155 8.04 4.19 -2.17
C GLY A 155 7.55 3.46 -0.93
N THR A 156 6.52 2.63 -1.11
CA THR A 156 5.98 1.78 -0.05
C THR A 156 5.71 0.35 -0.53
N CYS A 157 5.72 -0.59 0.41
CA CYS A 157 5.21 -1.95 0.20
C CYS A 157 4.47 -2.42 1.45
N ILE A 158 3.17 -2.69 1.30
CA ILE A 158 2.36 -3.31 2.37
C ILE A 158 2.72 -4.80 2.46
N MET A 159 3.07 -5.26 3.66
CA MET A 159 3.57 -6.61 3.92
C MET A 159 2.80 -7.28 5.04
N GLY A 160 2.20 -8.45 4.73
CA GLY A 160 1.63 -9.33 5.76
C GLY A 160 2.65 -10.31 6.36
N SER A 161 3.67 -10.72 5.57
CA SER A 161 4.60 -11.77 5.99
C SER A 161 5.39 -11.47 7.27
N PRO A 162 5.97 -10.26 7.47
CA PRO A 162 6.63 -9.96 8.75
C PRO A 162 5.64 -9.96 9.92
N ALA A 163 4.42 -9.46 9.73
CA ALA A 163 3.40 -9.45 10.77
C ALA A 163 2.99 -10.88 11.17
N ILE A 164 2.75 -11.75 10.19
CA ILE A 164 2.44 -13.17 10.43
C ILE A 164 3.58 -13.84 11.19
N PHE A 165 4.84 -13.64 10.74
CA PHE A 165 6.02 -14.20 11.37
C PHE A 165 6.17 -13.74 12.82
N MET A 166 6.13 -12.44 13.06
CA MET A 166 6.35 -11.87 14.40
C MET A 166 5.27 -12.27 15.41
N ASN A 167 4.02 -12.41 14.95
CA ASN A 167 2.94 -12.87 15.83
C ASN A 167 2.99 -14.38 16.13
N ALA A 168 3.53 -15.20 15.22
CA ALA A 168 3.47 -16.65 15.32
C ALA A 168 4.76 -17.27 15.89
N ASN A 169 5.91 -16.60 15.73
CA ASN A 169 7.19 -17.17 16.09
C ASN A 169 7.66 -16.66 17.46
N PHE A 170 7.80 -17.58 18.37
CA PHE A 170 8.27 -17.32 19.74
C PHE A 170 9.63 -16.62 19.79
N ALA A 171 10.57 -16.93 18.85
CA ALA A 171 11.88 -16.27 18.81
C ALA A 171 11.78 -14.78 18.38
N ALA A 172 10.71 -14.38 17.71
CA ALA A 172 10.48 -12.99 17.32
C ALA A 172 9.76 -12.18 18.44
N LYS A 173 9.27 -12.84 19.48
CA LYS A 173 8.54 -12.17 20.56
C LYS A 173 9.29 -10.98 21.18
N PRO A 174 10.60 -11.03 21.50
CA PRO A 174 11.32 -9.87 22.06
C PRO A 174 11.29 -8.63 21.14
N TYR A 175 11.27 -8.84 19.82
CA TYR A 175 11.19 -7.76 18.85
C TYR A 175 9.77 -7.22 18.71
N LEU A 176 8.76 -8.09 18.82
CA LEU A 176 7.36 -7.66 18.87
C LEU A 176 7.10 -6.86 20.16
N ASP A 177 7.60 -7.34 21.31
CA ASP A 177 7.45 -6.66 22.61
C ASP A 177 8.15 -5.29 22.61
N LYS A 178 9.29 -5.16 21.94
CA LYS A 178 10.00 -3.87 21.76
C LYS A 178 9.17 -2.81 21.06
N LEU A 179 8.19 -3.20 20.23
CA LEU A 179 7.25 -2.25 19.61
C LEU A 179 6.29 -1.64 20.62
N GLY A 180 6.08 -2.26 21.80
CA GLY A 180 5.30 -1.71 22.89
C GLY A 180 3.83 -1.47 22.52
N PHE A 181 3.21 -2.38 21.79
CA PHE A 181 1.76 -2.37 21.60
C PHE A 181 1.03 -2.71 22.89
N SER A 182 -0.15 -2.16 23.07
CA SER A 182 -1.00 -2.44 24.21
C SER A 182 -1.38 -3.93 24.30
N GLU A 183 -1.61 -4.41 25.51
CA GLU A 183 -2.11 -5.77 25.73
C GLU A 183 -3.41 -6.01 24.95
N GLY A 184 -3.56 -7.19 24.35
CA GLY A 184 -4.69 -7.52 23.50
C GLY A 184 -4.57 -7.02 22.06
N TYR A 185 -3.54 -6.23 21.73
CA TYR A 185 -3.29 -5.81 20.33
C TYR A 185 -2.45 -6.84 19.58
N ARG A 186 -2.72 -6.94 18.30
CA ARG A 186 -2.00 -7.82 17.37
C ARG A 186 -1.49 -7.03 16.20
N LEU A 187 -0.23 -7.23 15.83
CA LEU A 187 0.36 -6.66 14.63
C LEU A 187 -0.36 -7.20 13.38
N GLN A 188 -0.96 -6.32 12.59
CA GLN A 188 -1.74 -6.70 11.40
C GLN A 188 -0.93 -6.57 10.12
N VAL A 189 -0.18 -5.48 9.99
CA VAL A 189 0.56 -5.17 8.76
C VAL A 189 1.82 -4.38 9.07
N VAL A 190 2.81 -4.54 8.20
CA VAL A 190 4.03 -3.72 8.18
C VAL A 190 4.12 -3.05 6.82
N ILE A 191 4.36 -1.75 6.80
CA ILE A 191 4.53 -0.97 5.57
C ILE A 191 6.00 -0.59 5.46
N ALA A 192 6.72 -1.19 4.52
CA ALA A 192 8.07 -0.77 4.16
C ALA A 192 8.03 0.63 3.54
N VAL A 193 8.97 1.49 3.92
CA VAL A 193 9.06 2.89 3.44
C VAL A 193 10.50 3.21 3.12
N GLY A 194 10.73 3.92 2.00
CA GLY A 194 12.06 4.38 1.61
C GLY A 194 12.04 5.13 0.28
N TYR A 195 13.18 5.67 -0.10
CA TYR A 195 13.37 6.25 -1.43
C TYR A 195 13.45 5.13 -2.47
N PRO A 196 12.58 5.10 -3.50
CA PRO A 196 12.52 3.99 -4.45
C PRO A 196 13.80 3.88 -5.28
N ASP A 197 14.28 2.63 -5.50
CA ASP A 197 15.37 2.27 -6.40
C ASP A 197 14.88 1.34 -7.52
N GLU A 198 13.60 1.35 -7.78
CA GLU A 198 12.93 0.67 -8.88
C GLU A 198 11.69 1.44 -9.34
N ALA A 199 11.26 1.18 -10.57
CA ALA A 199 10.04 1.73 -11.15
C ALA A 199 9.22 0.60 -11.81
N PRO A 200 8.55 -0.25 -11.03
CA PRO A 200 7.82 -1.38 -11.59
C PRO A 200 6.60 -0.94 -12.38
N GLU A 201 6.35 -1.63 -13.50
CA GLU A 201 5.16 -1.39 -14.31
C GLU A 201 3.85 -1.72 -13.56
N ALA A 202 2.80 -1.02 -13.97
CA ALA A 202 1.46 -1.32 -13.47
C ALA A 202 0.98 -2.68 -13.98
N LYS A 203 0.60 -3.56 -13.06
CA LYS A 203 -0.11 -4.79 -13.44
C LYS A 203 -1.52 -4.44 -13.92
N PRO A 204 -2.05 -5.13 -14.95
CA PRO A 204 -3.41 -4.89 -15.44
C PRO A 204 -4.45 -5.07 -14.33
N ARG A 205 -5.54 -4.32 -14.44
CA ARG A 205 -6.71 -4.41 -13.58
C ARG A 205 -7.90 -4.89 -14.38
N ASP A 206 -8.67 -5.78 -13.81
CA ASP A 206 -9.91 -6.29 -14.42
C ASP A 206 -11.04 -5.28 -14.18
N LEU A 207 -11.25 -4.40 -15.16
CA LEU A 207 -12.30 -3.38 -15.10
C LEU A 207 -13.70 -3.96 -15.37
N SER A 208 -13.81 -5.21 -15.86
CA SER A 208 -15.10 -5.86 -16.12
C SER A 208 -15.90 -6.12 -14.84
N LYS A 209 -15.21 -6.07 -13.68
CA LYS A 209 -15.82 -6.22 -12.35
C LYS A 209 -16.53 -4.96 -11.85
N ILE A 210 -16.43 -3.84 -12.57
CA ILE A 210 -17.12 -2.59 -12.24
C ILE A 210 -18.37 -2.51 -13.09
N LYS A 211 -19.55 -2.46 -12.47
CA LYS A 211 -20.84 -2.38 -13.15
C LYS A 211 -21.72 -1.33 -12.48
N PHE A 212 -22.45 -0.60 -13.30
CA PHE A 212 -23.61 0.16 -12.84
C PHE A 212 -24.77 -0.82 -12.58
N VAL A 213 -25.56 -0.54 -11.57
CA VAL A 213 -26.81 -1.24 -11.29
C VAL A 213 -27.90 -0.19 -11.47
N ASP A 214 -28.76 -0.39 -12.49
CA ASP A 214 -29.87 0.48 -12.86
C ASP A 214 -31.16 -0.01 -12.20
#